data_f851dbdf4f0538eddbf608ba2e26c1a3
#
_entry.id   f851dbdf4f0538eddbf608ba2e26c1a3
#
_cell.length_a   1.000
_cell.length_b   1.000
_cell.length_c   1.000
_cell.angle_alpha   90.00
_cell.angle_beta   90.00
_cell.angle_gamma   90.00
#
_symmetry.space_group_name_H-M   'P 1'
#
loop_
_entity.id
_entity.type
_entity.pdbx_description
1 polymer ?
#
loop_
_entity_poly.entity_id
_entity_poly.type
_entity_poly.pdbx_seq_one_letter_code
_entity_poly.pdbx_strand_id
1 'polypeptide(L)'
;MLSSLHLFTMHITSITFSPSREYFLFVKRLVKSAVVLGSYFAYLAKERPDMELTKKHPYIRSRIDQERVAFSFADDSFDVSVLELPYIFGTQPGRKPVWVILIEQIKRMDKLPFTMYPGGGTAMLTVRQVGEVIVGAAEKSKGATAWPISMYNLTWKEFLKIVYAARGMGEDRKIISVAPWMMRMGLGGVKKEYAEKGIESGIDVDGLADIMDVNLFIPDRFAKELGATDDDIKSAIFDSIKVSQAVYDGTVELLGMKGE
;
A
#
# COMPACT_ATOMS: atom_id res chain seq x y z
N MET A 1 -17.33 -21.32 -2.33
CA MET A 1 -17.40 -20.32 -3.42
C MET A 1 -17.01 -18.94 -2.93
N LEU A 2 -16.01 -18.86 -2.01
CA LEU A 2 -15.54 -17.65 -1.32
C LEU A 2 -14.01 -17.66 -1.15
N SER A 3 -13.29 -18.32 -2.07
CA SER A 3 -11.88 -18.67 -1.90
C SER A 3 -10.87 -17.64 -2.42
N SER A 4 -11.20 -16.38 -2.54
CA SER A 4 -10.25 -15.41 -3.07
C SER A 4 -10.37 -14.01 -2.50
N LEU A 5 -10.59 -13.90 -1.19
CA LEU A 5 -10.31 -12.65 -0.50
C LEU A 5 -8.87 -12.70 0.04
N HIS A 6 -7.90 -12.88 -0.84
CA HIS A 6 -6.49 -12.57 -0.59
C HIS A 6 -6.30 -11.04 -0.55
N LEU A 7 -7.21 -10.38 0.16
CA LEU A 7 -7.11 -8.98 0.51
C LEU A 7 -6.03 -8.84 1.56
N PHE A 8 -4.85 -8.40 1.16
CA PHE A 8 -3.74 -8.17 2.09
C PHE A 8 -3.26 -9.41 2.86
N THR A 9 -3.45 -10.61 2.37
CA THR A 9 -2.54 -11.68 2.70
C THR A 9 -1.26 -11.43 1.88
N MET A 10 -0.53 -10.38 2.21
CA MET A 10 0.90 -10.57 2.19
C MET A 10 1.09 -11.75 3.11
N HIS A 11 1.36 -12.92 2.55
CA HIS A 11 2.05 -13.95 3.27
C HIS A 11 3.22 -13.26 3.94
N ILE A 12 3.10 -13.01 5.24
CA ILE A 12 4.24 -12.78 6.10
C ILE A 12 4.90 -14.15 6.31
N THR A 13 5.13 -14.90 5.24
CA THR A 13 6.24 -15.80 5.16
C THR A 13 7.40 -14.86 4.95
N SER A 14 7.92 -14.32 6.08
CA SER A 14 9.31 -13.88 6.25
C SER A 14 9.99 -13.38 4.96
N ILE A 15 9.38 -12.44 4.22
CA ILE A 15 10.13 -11.35 3.70
C ILE A 15 10.21 -10.36 4.86
N THR A 16 10.70 -10.84 5.98
CA THR A 16 11.62 -10.07 6.75
C THR A 16 12.74 -9.79 5.75
N PHE A 17 12.64 -8.68 5.03
CA PHE A 17 13.81 -7.97 4.65
C PHE A 17 14.38 -7.45 5.98
N SER A 18 14.87 -8.39 6.78
CA SER A 18 16.02 -8.17 7.59
C SER A 18 17.17 -8.35 6.58
N PRO A 19 17.71 -7.30 5.97
CA PRO A 19 19.08 -7.37 5.55
C PRO A 19 19.76 -7.85 6.83
N SER A 20 20.43 -9.01 6.79
CA SER A 20 21.09 -9.52 7.98
C SER A 20 21.86 -8.35 8.57
N ARG A 21 21.90 -8.24 9.89
CA ARG A 21 22.70 -7.18 10.56
C ARG A 21 24.09 -7.07 9.93
N GLU A 22 24.65 -8.19 9.49
CA GLU A 22 25.90 -8.32 8.76
C GLU A 22 25.88 -7.60 7.40
N TYR A 23 24.78 -7.67 6.63
CA TYR A 23 24.65 -6.96 5.36
C TYR A 23 24.64 -5.44 5.58
N PHE A 24 23.89 -4.93 6.54
CA PHE A 24 23.92 -3.50 6.89
C PHE A 24 25.29 -3.05 7.37
N LEU A 25 25.95 -3.85 8.21
CA LEU A 25 27.31 -3.54 8.67
C LEU A 25 28.34 -3.58 7.53
N PHE A 26 28.15 -4.44 6.54
CA PHE A 26 28.99 -4.47 5.34
C PHE A 26 28.73 -3.24 4.45
N VAL A 27 27.46 -2.94 4.14
CA VAL A 27 27.06 -1.79 3.32
C VAL A 27 27.54 -0.47 3.94
N LYS A 28 27.42 -0.31 5.25
CA LYS A 28 27.90 0.86 6.01
C LYS A 28 29.39 1.18 5.82
N ARG A 29 30.22 0.18 5.47
CA ARG A 29 31.64 0.39 5.16
C ARG A 29 31.90 0.97 3.78
N LEU A 30 30.90 0.88 2.88
CA LEU A 30 31.04 1.21 1.46
C LEU A 30 30.28 2.47 1.07
N VAL A 31 29.21 2.82 1.78
CA VAL A 31 28.34 3.97 1.48
C VAL A 31 28.05 4.77 2.75
N LYS A 32 27.62 6.03 2.55
CA LYS A 32 27.36 6.98 3.65
C LYS A 32 25.89 7.06 4.06
N SER A 33 25.00 6.51 3.26
CA SER A 33 23.57 6.56 3.53
C SER A 33 22.82 5.35 2.99
N ALA A 34 21.68 5.06 3.58
CA ALA A 34 20.72 4.06 3.10
C ALA A 34 19.30 4.63 3.09
N VAL A 35 18.55 4.30 2.04
CA VAL A 35 17.12 4.61 1.94
C VAL A 35 16.33 3.31 2.00
N VAL A 36 15.46 3.18 2.98
CA VAL A 36 14.61 2.01 3.22
C VAL A 36 13.17 2.34 2.80
N LEU A 37 12.56 1.46 2.03
CA LEU A 37 11.16 1.59 1.64
C LEU A 37 10.27 0.97 2.72
N GLY A 38 9.62 1.82 3.47
CA GLY A 38 8.69 1.49 4.54
C GLY A 38 7.23 1.61 4.10
N SER A 39 6.35 1.80 5.08
CA SER A 39 4.92 1.95 4.85
C SER A 39 4.36 3.16 5.61
N TYR A 40 3.49 3.91 4.96
CA TYR A 40 2.78 5.06 5.56
C TYR A 40 1.99 4.70 6.83
N PHE A 41 1.72 3.42 7.07
CA PHE A 41 1.11 2.98 8.31
C PHE A 41 1.98 3.23 9.54
N ALA A 42 3.31 3.34 9.40
CA ALA A 42 4.17 3.74 10.52
C ALA A 42 3.91 5.19 10.92
N TYR A 43 3.78 6.10 9.95
CA TYR A 43 3.36 7.48 10.19
C TYR A 43 1.96 7.55 10.79
N LEU A 44 0.99 6.88 10.16
CA LEU A 44 -0.41 6.92 10.61
C LEU A 44 -0.60 6.36 12.02
N ALA A 45 0.17 5.35 12.42
CA ALA A 45 0.12 4.83 13.78
C ALA A 45 0.58 5.85 14.84
N LYS A 46 1.47 6.78 14.46
CA LYS A 46 1.93 7.90 15.31
C LYS A 46 0.89 9.03 15.34
N GLU A 47 0.32 9.36 14.17
CA GLU A 47 -0.65 10.46 14.03
C GLU A 47 -2.07 10.10 14.51
N ARG A 48 -2.43 8.82 14.50
CA ARG A 48 -3.78 8.33 14.82
C ARG A 48 -3.72 7.26 15.92
N PRO A 49 -3.27 7.61 17.15
CA PRO A 49 -3.22 6.69 18.28
C PRO A 49 -4.62 6.17 18.69
N ASP A 50 -5.67 6.95 18.37
CA ASP A 50 -7.07 6.59 18.56
C ASP A 50 -7.48 5.33 17.81
N MET A 51 -6.85 5.02 16.68
CA MET A 51 -7.15 3.84 15.87
C MET A 51 -6.51 2.55 16.40
N GLU A 52 -5.58 2.63 17.35
CA GLU A 52 -4.85 1.50 17.92
C GLU A 52 -4.25 0.53 16.87
N LEU A 53 -3.74 1.10 15.77
CA LEU A 53 -3.31 0.35 14.58
C LEU A 53 -2.28 -0.74 14.91
N THR A 54 -1.36 -0.45 15.82
CA THR A 54 -0.30 -1.40 16.23
C THR A 54 -0.84 -2.58 17.03
N LYS A 55 -1.92 -2.39 17.79
CA LYS A 55 -2.52 -3.49 18.57
C LYS A 55 -3.28 -4.47 17.68
N LYS A 56 -3.99 -3.93 16.68
CA LYS A 56 -4.91 -4.70 15.85
C LYS A 56 -4.23 -5.38 14.65
N HIS A 57 -3.15 -4.81 14.13
CA HIS A 57 -2.62 -5.17 12.81
C HIS A 57 -1.16 -5.66 12.86
N PRO A 58 -0.89 -6.97 12.75
CA PRO A 58 0.47 -7.52 12.72
C PRO A 58 1.36 -6.90 11.64
N TYR A 59 0.81 -6.67 10.44
CA TYR A 59 1.52 -6.00 9.37
C TYR A 59 2.03 -4.60 9.78
N ILE A 60 1.18 -3.81 10.42
CA ILE A 60 1.56 -2.45 10.84
C ILE A 60 2.66 -2.50 11.89
N ARG A 61 2.57 -3.43 12.86
CA ARG A 61 3.66 -3.66 13.83
C ARG A 61 4.97 -3.98 13.13
N SER A 62 4.93 -4.90 12.15
CA SER A 62 6.14 -5.31 11.42
C SER A 62 6.79 -4.14 10.66
N ARG A 63 5.99 -3.18 10.16
CA ARG A 63 6.53 -1.98 9.48
C ARG A 63 7.19 -1.01 10.44
N ILE A 64 6.62 -0.82 11.63
CA ILE A 64 7.22 0.00 12.69
C ILE A 64 8.49 -0.67 13.23
N ASP A 65 8.48 -1.99 13.41
CA ASP A 65 9.68 -2.72 13.81
C ASP A 65 10.79 -2.64 12.75
N GLN A 66 10.43 -2.72 11.46
CA GLN A 66 11.37 -2.52 10.35
C GLN A 66 12.02 -1.12 10.43
N GLU A 67 11.23 -0.06 10.65
CA GLU A 67 11.72 1.30 10.80
C GLU A 67 12.67 1.41 11.99
N ARG A 68 12.28 0.89 13.15
CA ARG A 68 13.10 0.88 14.36
C ARG A 68 14.44 0.17 14.15
N VAL A 69 14.41 -0.99 13.48
CA VAL A 69 15.65 -1.74 13.15
C VAL A 69 16.51 -0.95 12.18
N ALA A 70 15.91 -0.35 11.13
CA ALA A 70 16.66 0.46 10.17
C ALA A 70 17.37 1.63 10.88
N PHE A 71 16.66 2.35 11.73
CA PHE A 71 17.23 3.49 12.47
C PHE A 71 18.33 3.10 13.46
N SER A 72 18.35 1.87 13.96
CA SER A 72 19.42 1.40 14.85
C SER A 72 20.80 1.33 14.18
N PHE A 73 20.87 1.45 12.85
CA PHE A 73 22.13 1.50 12.09
C PHE A 73 22.63 2.91 11.83
N ALA A 74 21.80 3.94 12.05
CA ALA A 74 22.23 5.32 11.87
C ALA A 74 23.21 5.74 12.98
N ASP A 75 24.25 6.50 12.59
CA ASP A 75 25.19 7.15 13.49
C ASP A 75 25.85 8.36 12.80
N ASP A 76 26.85 8.96 13.42
CA ASP A 76 27.56 10.14 12.90
C ASP A 76 28.21 9.94 11.52
N SER A 77 28.41 8.69 11.10
CA SER A 77 29.06 8.32 9.84
C SER A 77 28.11 7.74 8.79
N PHE A 78 26.86 7.44 9.17
CA PHE A 78 25.92 6.73 8.31
C PHE A 78 24.49 7.19 8.52
N ASP A 79 23.92 7.83 7.50
CA ASP A 79 22.54 8.28 7.50
C ASP A 79 21.58 7.15 7.08
N VAL A 80 20.44 7.05 7.75
CA VAL A 80 19.37 6.10 7.39
C VAL A 80 18.05 6.82 7.28
N SER A 81 17.44 6.78 6.11
CA SER A 81 16.10 7.31 5.89
C SER A 81 15.10 6.20 5.60
N VAL A 82 13.90 6.33 6.13
CA VAL A 82 12.77 5.45 5.82
C VAL A 82 11.70 6.26 5.10
N LEU A 83 11.37 5.85 3.88
CA LEU A 83 10.25 6.42 3.12
C LEU A 83 8.97 5.65 3.48
N GLU A 84 8.07 6.28 4.19
CA GLU A 84 6.79 5.72 4.61
C GLU A 84 5.78 5.84 3.46
N LEU A 85 5.87 4.89 2.51
CA LEU A 85 5.18 4.92 1.22
C LEU A 85 3.72 4.49 1.33
N PRO A 86 2.78 5.21 0.68
CA PRO A 86 1.37 4.88 0.58
C PRO A 86 1.08 3.96 -0.61
N TYR A 87 -0.09 4.07 -1.22
CA TYR A 87 -0.46 3.35 -2.44
C TYR A 87 0.32 3.89 -3.64
N ILE A 88 0.96 2.98 -4.38
CA ILE A 88 1.83 3.30 -5.52
C ILE A 88 1.16 2.83 -6.80
N PHE A 89 1.12 3.73 -7.80
CA PHE A 89 0.56 3.44 -9.12
C PHE A 89 1.59 3.65 -10.22
N GLY A 90 1.50 2.81 -11.22
CA GLY A 90 2.38 2.73 -12.38
C GLY A 90 2.57 1.28 -12.79
N THR A 91 3.12 1.07 -13.97
CA THR A 91 3.38 -0.26 -14.52
C THR A 91 4.87 -0.51 -14.63
N GLN A 92 5.27 -1.77 -14.42
CA GLN A 92 6.61 -2.24 -14.69
C GLN A 92 6.54 -3.30 -15.79
N PRO A 93 7.25 -3.13 -16.91
CA PRO A 93 7.26 -4.12 -17.98
C PRO A 93 7.61 -5.52 -17.47
N GLY A 94 6.84 -6.53 -17.89
CA GLY A 94 7.05 -7.92 -17.51
C GLY A 94 6.64 -8.31 -16.09
N ARG A 95 6.09 -7.39 -15.28
CA ARG A 95 5.68 -7.67 -13.90
C ARG A 95 4.17 -7.53 -13.70
N LYS A 96 3.60 -8.50 -12.98
CA LYS A 96 2.19 -8.50 -12.57
C LYS A 96 1.94 -7.39 -11.54
N PRO A 97 1.01 -6.44 -11.79
CA PRO A 97 0.66 -5.44 -10.80
C PRO A 97 -0.06 -6.04 -9.59
N VAL A 98 0.18 -5.51 -8.40
CA VAL A 98 -0.54 -5.89 -7.17
C VAL A 98 -2.06 -5.64 -7.27
N TRP A 99 -2.47 -4.72 -8.12
CA TRP A 99 -3.86 -4.28 -8.30
C TRP A 99 -4.78 -5.33 -8.93
N VAL A 100 -4.25 -6.48 -9.40
CA VAL A 100 -5.05 -7.65 -9.80
C VAL A 100 -5.99 -8.07 -8.66
N ILE A 101 -5.52 -8.00 -7.41
CA ILE A 101 -6.32 -8.30 -6.21
C ILE A 101 -7.56 -7.39 -6.11
N LEU A 102 -7.41 -6.10 -6.41
CA LEU A 102 -8.53 -5.17 -6.44
C LEU A 102 -9.56 -5.58 -7.51
N ILE A 103 -9.10 -5.96 -8.70
CA ILE A 103 -9.97 -6.40 -9.79
C ILE A 103 -10.80 -7.61 -9.36
N GLU A 104 -10.19 -8.61 -8.73
CA GLU A 104 -10.89 -9.80 -8.22
C GLU A 104 -12.03 -9.44 -7.26
N GLN A 105 -11.83 -8.42 -6.44
CA GLN A 105 -12.82 -7.98 -5.46
C GLN A 105 -13.99 -7.25 -6.09
N ILE A 106 -13.69 -6.22 -6.91
CA ILE A 106 -14.74 -5.36 -7.46
C ILE A 106 -15.52 -6.04 -8.58
N LYS A 107 -14.92 -6.99 -9.30
CA LYS A 107 -15.58 -7.73 -10.39
C LYS A 107 -16.83 -8.51 -9.93
N ARG A 108 -16.88 -8.90 -8.66
CA ARG A 108 -18.07 -9.54 -8.07
C ARG A 108 -19.30 -8.62 -8.09
N MET A 109 -19.07 -7.31 -8.06
CA MET A 109 -20.13 -6.28 -8.07
C MET A 109 -20.50 -5.82 -9.47
N ASP A 110 -19.84 -6.31 -10.53
CA ASP A 110 -20.11 -5.87 -11.92
C ASP A 110 -21.55 -6.14 -12.37
N LYS A 111 -22.18 -7.20 -11.84
CA LYS A 111 -23.57 -7.55 -12.13
C LYS A 111 -24.59 -6.61 -11.44
N LEU A 112 -24.15 -5.82 -10.47
CA LEU A 112 -25.00 -4.86 -9.78
C LEU A 112 -24.95 -3.51 -10.50
N PRO A 113 -26.01 -2.70 -10.44
CA PRO A 113 -26.04 -1.37 -11.04
C PRO A 113 -25.22 -0.34 -10.22
N PHE A 114 -24.63 -0.76 -9.12
CA PHE A 114 -23.83 0.08 -8.22
C PHE A 114 -22.69 -0.73 -7.61
N THR A 115 -21.73 -0.03 -7.03
CA THR A 115 -20.65 -0.62 -6.23
C THR A 115 -20.77 -0.16 -4.78
N MET A 116 -20.69 -1.09 -3.85
CA MET A 116 -20.58 -0.80 -2.41
C MET A 116 -19.12 -0.79 -2.00
N TYR A 117 -18.67 0.29 -1.35
CA TYR A 117 -17.29 0.42 -0.92
C TYR A 117 -17.19 1.33 0.31
N PRO A 118 -16.14 1.23 1.15
CA PRO A 118 -15.97 2.12 2.31
C PRO A 118 -15.94 3.61 1.96
N GLY A 119 -16.21 4.46 2.95
CA GLY A 119 -16.40 5.90 2.74
C GLY A 119 -15.12 6.75 2.78
N GLY A 120 -14.00 6.19 3.25
CA GLY A 120 -12.75 6.93 3.44
C GLY A 120 -11.94 7.14 2.16
N GLY A 121 -10.64 7.28 2.33
CA GLY A 121 -9.70 7.50 1.24
C GLY A 121 -8.26 7.26 1.68
N THR A 122 -7.31 7.39 0.76
CA THR A 122 -5.91 7.11 1.03
C THR A 122 -4.97 8.04 0.26
N ALA A 123 -3.75 8.13 0.78
CA ALA A 123 -2.63 8.78 0.12
C ALA A 123 -2.10 7.92 -1.03
N MET A 124 -1.62 8.55 -2.08
CA MET A 124 -1.15 7.89 -3.30
C MET A 124 0.04 8.63 -3.92
N LEU A 125 0.83 7.92 -4.72
CA LEU A 125 1.85 8.49 -5.58
C LEU A 125 2.13 7.58 -6.78
N THR A 126 2.88 8.11 -7.76
CA THR A 126 3.31 7.32 -8.92
C THR A 126 4.67 6.65 -8.68
N VAL A 127 4.93 5.58 -9.41
CA VAL A 127 6.23 4.88 -9.40
C VAL A 127 7.39 5.82 -9.76
N ARG A 128 7.17 6.82 -10.65
CA ARG A 128 8.15 7.84 -10.99
C ARG A 128 8.50 8.68 -9.77
N GLN A 129 7.49 9.16 -9.06
CA GLN A 129 7.66 9.95 -7.84
C GLN A 129 8.35 9.16 -6.72
N VAL A 130 8.13 7.83 -6.62
CA VAL A 130 8.94 6.99 -5.71
C VAL A 130 10.43 7.10 -6.04
N GLY A 131 10.80 7.03 -7.32
CA GLY A 131 12.20 7.21 -7.74
C GLY A 131 12.75 8.59 -7.35
N GLU A 132 11.98 9.66 -7.56
CA GLU A 132 12.38 11.02 -7.21
C GLU A 132 12.63 11.19 -5.70
N VAL A 133 11.71 10.69 -4.84
CA VAL A 133 11.88 10.79 -3.39
C VAL A 133 13.00 9.90 -2.85
N ILE A 134 13.30 8.77 -3.48
CA ILE A 134 14.47 7.95 -3.13
C ILE A 134 15.76 8.75 -3.32
N VAL A 135 15.92 9.41 -4.47
CA VAL A 135 17.09 10.25 -4.75
C VAL A 135 17.16 11.41 -3.76
N GLY A 136 16.04 12.13 -3.57
CA GLY A 136 15.98 13.25 -2.63
C GLY A 136 16.30 12.84 -1.19
N ALA A 137 15.82 11.67 -0.73
CA ALA A 137 16.12 11.16 0.60
C ALA A 137 17.61 10.78 0.75
N ALA A 138 18.20 10.17 -0.28
CA ALA A 138 19.63 9.83 -0.27
C ALA A 138 20.53 11.08 -0.19
N GLU A 139 20.10 12.21 -0.77
CA GLU A 139 20.87 13.46 -0.80
C GLU A 139 20.63 14.34 0.43
N LYS A 140 19.43 14.38 0.95
CA LYS A 140 18.99 15.39 1.94
C LYS A 140 18.87 14.86 3.36
N SER A 141 18.62 13.56 3.56
CA SER A 141 18.39 13.00 4.89
C SER A 141 19.67 12.97 5.72
N LYS A 142 19.55 13.20 7.02
CA LYS A 142 20.62 13.15 7.99
C LYS A 142 20.22 12.33 9.22
N GLY A 143 21.16 11.51 9.69
CA GLY A 143 20.90 10.63 10.82
C GLY A 143 19.77 9.63 10.54
N ALA A 144 18.93 9.39 11.53
CA ALA A 144 17.73 8.56 11.44
C ALA A 144 16.51 9.43 11.11
N THR A 145 15.98 9.36 9.88
CA THR A 145 14.90 10.24 9.41
C THR A 145 13.76 9.44 8.76
N ALA A 146 12.52 9.60 9.24
CA ALA A 146 11.31 9.10 8.58
C ALA A 146 10.69 10.19 7.71
N TRP A 147 10.23 9.79 6.52
CA TRP A 147 9.57 10.65 5.54
C TRP A 147 8.19 10.08 5.18
N PRO A 148 7.09 10.63 5.69
CA PRO A 148 5.76 10.26 5.26
C PRO A 148 5.49 10.81 3.86
N ILE A 149 5.39 9.92 2.88
CA ILE A 149 5.34 10.30 1.47
C ILE A 149 3.92 10.26 0.92
N SER A 150 3.53 11.32 0.23
CA SER A 150 2.34 11.38 -0.61
C SER A 150 2.47 12.52 -1.62
N MET A 151 1.84 12.36 -2.79
CA MET A 151 1.62 13.48 -3.73
C MET A 151 0.13 13.72 -3.96
N TYR A 152 -0.69 12.70 -3.78
CA TYR A 152 -2.13 12.77 -4.04
C TYR A 152 -2.90 12.10 -2.91
N ASN A 153 -4.07 12.66 -2.62
CA ASN A 153 -5.02 12.11 -1.66
C ASN A 153 -6.35 11.94 -2.37
N LEU A 154 -6.83 10.71 -2.52
CA LEU A 154 -8.11 10.42 -3.17
C LEU A 154 -9.03 9.67 -2.20
N THR A 155 -10.29 10.05 -2.20
CA THR A 155 -11.34 9.22 -1.61
C THR A 155 -11.50 7.93 -2.41
N TRP A 156 -11.98 6.86 -1.76
CA TRP A 156 -12.26 5.61 -2.47
C TRP A 156 -13.24 5.80 -3.62
N LYS A 157 -14.17 6.74 -3.48
CA LYS A 157 -15.12 7.07 -4.53
C LYS A 157 -14.45 7.67 -5.77
N GLU A 158 -13.52 8.61 -5.59
CA GLU A 158 -12.75 9.19 -6.69
C GLU A 158 -11.85 8.14 -7.35
N PHE A 159 -11.16 7.36 -6.55
CA PHE A 159 -10.31 6.27 -7.01
C PHE A 159 -11.09 5.26 -7.85
N LEU A 160 -12.23 4.77 -7.35
CA LEU A 160 -13.03 3.77 -8.05
C LEU A 160 -13.65 4.28 -9.36
N LYS A 161 -13.92 5.58 -9.49
CA LYS A 161 -14.33 6.15 -10.79
C LYS A 161 -13.25 5.95 -11.85
N ILE A 162 -11.99 6.22 -11.51
CA ILE A 162 -10.85 5.99 -12.42
C ILE A 162 -10.71 4.49 -12.72
N VAL A 163 -10.85 3.64 -11.70
CA VAL A 163 -10.80 2.19 -11.85
C VAL A 163 -11.88 1.68 -12.83
N TYR A 164 -13.12 2.13 -12.70
CA TYR A 164 -14.20 1.71 -13.60
C TYR A 164 -14.03 2.27 -15.02
N ALA A 165 -13.53 3.49 -15.18
CA ALA A 165 -13.17 4.03 -16.48
C ALA A 165 -12.09 3.18 -17.17
N ALA A 166 -11.04 2.80 -16.45
CA ALA A 166 -9.97 1.93 -16.96
C ALA A 166 -10.46 0.54 -17.38
N ARG A 167 -11.53 0.06 -16.75
CA ARG A 167 -12.20 -1.20 -17.08
C ARG A 167 -13.26 -1.07 -18.20
N GLY A 168 -13.41 0.12 -18.78
CA GLY A 168 -14.41 0.37 -19.85
C GLY A 168 -15.87 0.43 -19.36
N MET A 169 -16.09 0.60 -18.05
CA MET A 169 -17.45 0.62 -17.46
C MET A 169 -18.00 2.04 -17.23
N GLY A 170 -17.25 3.09 -17.64
CA GLY A 170 -17.62 4.49 -17.45
C GLY A 170 -17.31 5.03 -16.06
N GLU A 171 -17.18 6.36 -15.95
CA GLU A 171 -16.92 7.07 -14.68
C GLU A 171 -18.20 7.36 -13.88
N ASP A 172 -19.35 7.20 -14.49
CA ASP A 172 -20.67 7.50 -13.95
C ASP A 172 -21.26 6.37 -13.08
N ARG A 173 -20.55 5.23 -12.99
CA ARG A 173 -20.99 4.12 -12.15
C ARG A 173 -21.25 4.60 -10.72
N LYS A 174 -22.46 4.29 -10.21
CA LYS A 174 -22.88 4.67 -8.86
C LYS A 174 -22.02 3.92 -7.81
N ILE A 175 -21.34 4.67 -6.95
CA ILE A 175 -20.59 4.14 -5.80
C ILE A 175 -21.32 4.56 -4.54
N ILE A 176 -21.68 3.59 -3.72
CA ILE A 176 -22.42 3.78 -2.47
C ILE A 176 -21.46 3.49 -1.32
N SER A 177 -21.25 4.49 -0.46
CA SER A 177 -20.46 4.29 0.75
C SER A 177 -21.23 3.43 1.74
N VAL A 178 -20.54 2.42 2.28
CA VAL A 178 -21.09 1.50 3.29
C VAL A 178 -20.42 1.74 4.64
N ALA A 179 -21.21 1.68 5.70
CA ALA A 179 -20.72 1.82 7.05
C ALA A 179 -19.83 0.63 7.46
N PRO A 180 -18.85 0.82 8.38
CA PRO A 180 -17.92 -0.24 8.80
C PRO A 180 -18.59 -1.53 9.25
N TRP A 181 -19.72 -1.45 9.95
CA TRP A 181 -20.45 -2.63 10.41
C TRP A 181 -20.99 -3.49 9.25
N MET A 182 -21.44 -2.85 8.15
CA MET A 182 -21.88 -3.57 6.95
C MET A 182 -20.72 -4.27 6.27
N MET A 183 -19.58 -3.61 6.20
CA MET A 183 -18.36 -4.19 5.67
C MET A 183 -17.93 -5.41 6.49
N ARG A 184 -17.92 -5.32 7.83
CA ARG A 184 -17.60 -6.45 8.72
C ARG A 184 -18.51 -7.64 8.50
N MET A 185 -19.82 -7.41 8.29
CA MET A 185 -20.76 -8.51 7.95
C MET A 185 -20.37 -9.19 6.63
N GLY A 186 -19.99 -8.43 5.61
CA GLY A 186 -19.52 -8.97 4.32
C GLY A 186 -18.19 -9.74 4.42
N LEU A 187 -17.34 -9.41 5.38
CA LEU A 187 -16.04 -10.04 5.61
C LEU A 187 -16.10 -11.27 6.55
N GLY A 188 -17.24 -11.58 7.15
CA GLY A 188 -17.38 -12.68 8.10
C GLY A 188 -16.96 -14.04 7.55
N GLY A 189 -17.24 -14.31 6.28
CA GLY A 189 -16.81 -15.53 5.58
C GLY A 189 -15.28 -15.66 5.46
N VAL A 190 -14.61 -14.54 5.20
CA VAL A 190 -13.15 -14.47 5.11
C VAL A 190 -12.49 -14.74 6.46
N LYS A 191 -13.04 -14.12 7.51
CA LYS A 191 -12.55 -14.31 8.87
C LYS A 191 -12.64 -15.78 9.27
N LYS A 192 -13.74 -16.45 8.94
CA LYS A 192 -13.95 -17.87 9.19
C LYS A 192 -12.94 -18.72 8.41
N GLU A 193 -12.76 -18.46 7.13
CA GLU A 193 -11.80 -19.17 6.28
C GLU A 193 -10.36 -19.07 6.80
N TYR A 194 -9.94 -17.86 7.23
CA TYR A 194 -8.61 -17.66 7.81
C TYR A 194 -8.43 -18.41 9.12
N ALA A 195 -9.45 -18.40 9.99
CA ALA A 195 -9.44 -19.14 11.23
C ALA A 195 -9.34 -20.67 10.98
N GLU A 196 -10.09 -21.19 10.01
CA GLU A 196 -10.07 -22.63 9.66
C GLU A 196 -8.70 -23.06 9.07
N LYS A 197 -8.03 -22.17 8.35
CA LYS A 197 -6.70 -22.43 7.76
C LYS A 197 -5.55 -22.12 8.70
N GLY A 198 -5.79 -21.57 9.88
CA GLY A 198 -4.75 -21.12 10.81
C GLY A 198 -3.89 -19.99 10.24
N ILE A 199 -4.44 -19.17 9.33
CA ILE A 199 -3.75 -18.05 8.70
C ILE A 199 -3.95 -16.80 9.54
N GLU A 200 -2.85 -16.21 10.01
CA GLU A 200 -2.89 -14.87 10.60
C GLU A 200 -2.97 -13.81 9.50
N SER A 201 -4.05 -13.02 9.51
CA SER A 201 -4.16 -11.89 8.58
C SER A 201 -3.19 -10.78 8.97
N GLY A 202 -2.40 -10.29 8.03
CA GLY A 202 -1.48 -9.17 8.27
C GLY A 202 -2.21 -7.88 8.66
N ILE A 203 -3.40 -7.65 8.09
CA ILE A 203 -4.36 -6.62 8.51
C ILE A 203 -5.56 -7.34 9.11
N ASP A 204 -5.86 -7.07 10.37
CA ASP A 204 -7.04 -7.64 11.04
C ASP A 204 -8.31 -7.32 10.25
N VAL A 205 -9.13 -8.33 10.00
CA VAL A 205 -10.31 -8.23 9.13
C VAL A 205 -11.35 -7.26 9.68
N ASP A 206 -11.55 -7.25 11.00
CA ASP A 206 -12.51 -6.33 11.64
C ASP A 206 -11.98 -4.89 11.61
N GLY A 207 -10.69 -4.70 11.89
CA GLY A 207 -10.02 -3.40 11.88
C GLY A 207 -9.81 -2.84 10.47
N LEU A 208 -9.80 -3.68 9.43
CA LEU A 208 -9.74 -3.22 8.03
C LEU A 208 -10.92 -2.32 7.69
N ALA A 209 -12.12 -2.64 8.17
CA ALA A 209 -13.31 -1.81 7.95
C ALA A 209 -13.15 -0.40 8.52
N ASP A 210 -12.51 -0.27 9.70
CA ASP A 210 -12.24 1.03 10.33
C ASP A 210 -11.19 1.84 9.55
N ILE A 211 -10.11 1.17 9.11
CA ILE A 211 -9.06 1.78 8.29
C ILE A 211 -9.64 2.34 6.98
N MET A 212 -10.51 1.59 6.33
CA MET A 212 -11.04 1.98 5.02
C MET A 212 -12.17 3.01 5.09
N ASP A 213 -12.76 3.25 6.25
CA ASP A 213 -13.85 4.24 6.41
C ASP A 213 -13.34 5.65 6.74
N VAL A 214 -12.05 5.81 7.02
CA VAL A 214 -11.44 7.11 7.31
C VAL A 214 -10.50 7.56 6.19
N ASN A 215 -10.28 8.88 6.11
CA ASN A 215 -9.32 9.46 5.18
C ASN A 215 -7.91 9.36 5.78
N LEU A 216 -7.11 8.46 5.24
CA LEU A 216 -5.70 8.29 5.59
C LEU A 216 -4.83 9.13 4.66
N PHE A 217 -4.97 10.45 4.78
CA PHE A 217 -4.32 11.43 3.93
C PHE A 217 -3.00 11.91 4.54
N ILE A 218 -2.04 12.16 3.65
CA ILE A 218 -0.72 12.69 4.01
C ILE A 218 -0.48 13.96 3.18
N PRO A 219 0.02 15.05 3.79
CA PRO A 219 0.39 16.25 3.05
C PRO A 219 1.52 15.97 2.04
N ASP A 220 1.44 16.58 0.86
CA ASP A 220 2.43 16.43 -0.22
C ASP A 220 3.77 17.15 0.03
N ARG A 221 3.81 18.03 1.04
CA ARG A 221 4.99 18.83 1.36
C ARG A 221 6.26 18.01 1.57
N PHE A 222 6.16 16.84 2.19
CA PHE A 222 7.32 15.99 2.47
C PHE A 222 7.92 15.40 1.18
N ALA A 223 7.06 14.95 0.28
CA ALA A 223 7.52 14.45 -1.02
C ALA A 223 8.12 15.58 -1.87
N LYS A 224 7.49 16.76 -1.87
CA LYS A 224 8.00 17.96 -2.54
C LYS A 224 9.33 18.44 -1.97
N GLU A 225 9.51 18.37 -0.66
CA GLU A 225 10.79 18.68 0.01
C GLU A 225 11.91 17.75 -0.47
N LEU A 226 11.60 16.47 -0.72
CA LEU A 226 12.54 15.51 -1.33
C LEU A 226 12.70 15.68 -2.84
N GLY A 227 11.97 16.59 -3.47
CA GLY A 227 12.09 16.91 -4.88
C GLY A 227 11.11 16.18 -5.79
N ALA A 228 10.06 15.58 -5.24
CA ALA A 228 8.98 15.03 -6.06
C ALA A 228 8.30 16.13 -6.88
N THR A 229 8.08 15.85 -8.15
CA THR A 229 7.41 16.74 -9.11
C THR A 229 6.00 16.25 -9.41
N ASP A 230 5.14 17.13 -9.91
CA ASP A 230 3.77 16.76 -10.29
C ASP A 230 3.78 15.70 -11.40
N ASP A 231 2.80 14.79 -11.33
CA ASP A 231 2.61 13.70 -12.28
C ASP A 231 1.11 13.44 -12.51
N ASP A 232 0.79 12.68 -13.53
CA ASP A 232 -0.60 12.30 -13.80
C ASP A 232 -0.98 11.01 -13.05
N ILE A 233 -1.43 11.17 -11.81
CA ILE A 233 -1.89 10.04 -10.98
C ILE A 233 -3.09 9.32 -11.62
N LYS A 234 -3.96 10.03 -12.35
CA LYS A 234 -5.12 9.39 -13.00
C LYS A 234 -4.68 8.45 -14.09
N SER A 235 -3.75 8.87 -14.95
CA SER A 235 -3.15 8.01 -15.97
C SER A 235 -2.39 6.84 -15.35
N ALA A 236 -1.62 7.07 -14.28
CA ALA A 236 -0.89 6.00 -13.58
C ALA A 236 -1.83 4.94 -12.97
N ILE A 237 -2.96 5.37 -12.36
CA ILE A 237 -4.01 4.46 -11.88
C ILE A 237 -4.63 3.71 -13.06
N PHE A 238 -5.02 4.43 -14.11
CA PHE A 238 -5.67 3.87 -15.29
C PHE A 238 -4.83 2.76 -15.91
N ASP A 239 -3.54 3.00 -16.14
CA ASP A 239 -2.61 2.03 -16.73
C ASP A 239 -2.40 0.82 -15.81
N SER A 240 -2.23 1.05 -14.50
CA SER A 240 -2.11 -0.03 -13.51
C SER A 240 -3.32 -0.95 -13.52
N ILE A 241 -4.52 -0.37 -13.58
CA ILE A 241 -5.78 -1.13 -13.59
C ILE A 241 -5.99 -1.84 -14.92
N LYS A 242 -5.68 -1.21 -16.04
CA LYS A 242 -5.79 -1.82 -17.38
C LYS A 242 -4.92 -3.07 -17.51
N VAL A 243 -3.66 -3.00 -17.06
CA VAL A 243 -2.76 -4.15 -17.04
C VAL A 243 -3.27 -5.21 -16.07
N SER A 244 -3.75 -4.81 -14.88
CA SER A 244 -4.30 -5.75 -13.89
C SER A 244 -5.55 -6.47 -14.41
N GLN A 245 -6.42 -5.78 -15.15
CA GLN A 245 -7.57 -6.40 -15.78
C GLN A 245 -7.16 -7.40 -16.86
N ALA A 246 -6.17 -7.07 -17.69
CA ALA A 246 -5.65 -7.96 -18.73
C ALA A 246 -5.04 -9.25 -18.12
N VAL A 247 -4.30 -9.13 -17.03
CA VAL A 247 -3.77 -10.29 -16.28
C VAL A 247 -4.91 -11.13 -15.69
N TYR A 248 -5.89 -10.48 -15.06
CA TYR A 248 -7.05 -11.17 -14.49
C TYR A 248 -7.86 -11.94 -15.55
N ASP A 249 -8.03 -11.37 -16.74
CA ASP A 249 -8.75 -11.99 -17.85
C ASP A 249 -7.90 -13.03 -18.62
N GLY A 250 -6.64 -13.24 -18.21
CA GLY A 250 -5.74 -14.21 -18.83
C GLY A 250 -5.27 -13.83 -20.25
N THR A 251 -5.42 -12.55 -20.63
CA THR A 251 -4.99 -12.05 -21.94
C THR A 251 -3.51 -11.68 -22.00
N VAL A 252 -2.87 -11.50 -20.85
CA VAL A 252 -1.44 -11.22 -20.70
C VAL A 252 -0.89 -12.07 -19.56
N GLU A 253 0.19 -12.78 -19.81
CA GLU A 253 0.94 -13.49 -18.79
C GLU A 253 2.15 -12.67 -18.35
N LEU A 254 2.26 -12.38 -17.06
CA LEU A 254 3.33 -11.59 -16.47
C LEU A 254 3.92 -12.34 -15.27
N LEU A 255 5.19 -12.07 -14.99
CA LEU A 255 5.84 -12.62 -13.81
C LEU A 255 5.17 -12.12 -12.52
N GLY A 256 4.70 -13.04 -11.70
CA GLY A 256 4.18 -12.77 -10.37
C GLY A 256 5.25 -12.24 -9.41
N MET A 257 4.82 -11.80 -8.24
CA MET A 257 5.73 -11.51 -7.13
C MET A 257 6.27 -12.83 -6.57
N LYS A 258 7.53 -12.84 -6.07
CA LYS A 258 8.06 -14.02 -5.38
C LYS A 258 7.16 -14.34 -4.17
N GLY A 259 6.58 -15.54 -4.15
CA GLY A 259 5.69 -16.01 -3.08
C GLY A 259 4.22 -16.25 -3.51
N GLU A 260 3.91 -16.03 -4.80
CA GLU A 260 2.65 -16.50 -5.40
C GLU A 260 2.76 -17.95 -5.90
#